data_3ba73a9ad0436a0ee5c6cc3ccdfeb12c
#
_entry.id   3ba73a9ad0436a0ee5c6cc3ccdfeb12c
#
_cell.length_a   1.000
_cell.length_b   1.000
_cell.length_c   1.000
_cell.angle_alpha   90.00
_cell.angle_beta   90.00
_cell.angle_gamma   90.00
#
_symmetry.space_group_name_H-M   'P 1'
#
loop_
_entity.id
_entity.type
_entity.pdbx_description
1 polymer ?
#
loop_
_entity_poly.entity_id
_entity_poly.type
_entity_poly.pdbx_seq_one_letter_code
_entity_poly.pdbx_strand_id
1 'polypeptide(L)'
;MVWWWWIAPALVGLIGLVLLFRGLAGLFKGRFFTGLLGGVGGAGFIAAAMIAALLGLDVQTYSRLTYERPVATIETRQLGPQYFEATVMQPARGESAPEVSNLYPLHGDEWRIEAQVLKWKPWANVLGLDSQYRLDRLSGRYQSIDQELNATRSVHPLSGGDAGPEWLPWKVSAWDTARRYRRYVHAVDTLYGGGAYMPMADGARYEVWITQSGLIARPANDAARQASAGGWAEVR
;
A
#
# COMPACT_ATOMS: atom_id res chain seq x y z
N MET A 1 4.13 10.35 6.57
CA MET A 1 3.28 11.31 7.29
C MET A 1 4.06 12.06 8.34
N VAL A 2 3.85 13.35 8.45
CA VAL A 2 4.74 14.19 9.25
C VAL A 2 4.24 14.15 10.70
N TRP A 3 5.02 13.56 11.60
CA TRP A 3 4.71 13.39 13.04
C TRP A 3 4.40 14.72 13.76
N TRP A 4 4.85 15.86 13.23
CA TRP A 4 4.62 17.19 13.78
C TRP A 4 3.13 17.58 13.85
N TRP A 5 2.26 16.95 13.04
CA TRP A 5 0.81 17.19 13.06
C TRP A 5 0.15 16.88 14.42
N TRP A 6 0.76 15.97 15.19
CA TRP A 6 0.29 15.60 16.52
C TRP A 6 0.71 16.56 17.63
N ILE A 7 1.68 17.44 17.37
CA ILE A 7 2.21 18.39 18.36
C ILE A 7 1.14 19.39 18.77
N ALA A 8 0.37 19.92 17.83
CA ALA A 8 -0.65 20.94 18.13
C ALA A 8 -1.77 20.39 19.03
N PRO A 9 -2.45 19.26 18.75
CA PRO A 9 -3.41 18.67 19.67
C PRO A 9 -2.82 18.31 21.03
N ALA A 10 -1.58 17.79 21.06
CA ALA A 10 -0.91 17.46 22.33
C ALA A 10 -0.65 18.68 23.20
N LEU A 11 -0.18 19.80 22.62
CA LEU A 11 0.03 21.05 23.35
C LEU A 11 -1.28 21.65 23.88
N VAL A 12 -2.33 21.68 23.05
CA VAL A 12 -3.67 22.15 23.45
C VAL A 12 -4.24 21.29 24.59
N GLY A 13 -4.09 19.98 24.49
CA GLY A 13 -4.52 19.05 25.54
C GLY A 13 -3.75 19.22 26.84
N LEU A 14 -2.42 19.46 26.77
CA LEU A 14 -1.59 19.71 27.92
C LEU A 14 -1.99 21.03 28.64
N ILE A 15 -2.23 22.10 27.87
CA ILE A 15 -2.74 23.36 28.41
C ILE A 15 -4.08 23.13 29.10
N GLY A 16 -4.99 22.38 28.48
CA GLY A 16 -6.29 22.01 29.05
C GLY A 16 -6.16 21.26 30.37
N LEU A 17 -5.26 20.29 30.45
CA LEU A 17 -4.96 19.53 31.68
C LEU A 17 -4.45 20.45 32.80
N VAL A 18 -3.49 21.32 32.50
CA VAL A 18 -2.95 22.26 33.50
C VAL A 18 -4.05 23.19 34.02
N LEU A 19 -4.88 23.74 33.15
CA LEU A 19 -6.01 24.60 33.54
C LEU A 19 -7.04 23.84 34.37
N LEU A 20 -7.36 22.60 34.00
CA LEU A 20 -8.30 21.75 34.74
C LEU A 20 -7.80 21.49 36.17
N PHE A 21 -6.54 21.07 36.33
CA PHE A 21 -5.96 20.80 37.64
C PHE A 21 -5.86 22.08 38.50
N ARG A 22 -5.52 23.23 37.89
CA ARG A 22 -5.51 24.53 38.62
C ARG A 22 -6.93 24.93 38.99
N GLY A 23 -7.92 24.69 38.14
CA GLY A 23 -9.32 24.92 38.44
C GLY A 23 -9.82 24.09 39.61
N LEU A 24 -9.56 22.78 39.58
CA LEU A 24 -9.88 21.86 40.69
C LEU A 24 -9.20 22.29 42.01
N ALA A 25 -7.91 22.60 41.97
CA ALA A 25 -7.19 23.08 43.16
C ALA A 25 -7.73 24.40 43.68
N GLY A 26 -8.24 25.28 42.82
CA GLY A 26 -8.95 26.53 43.21
C GLY A 26 -10.23 26.28 43.95
N LEU A 27 -11.03 25.30 43.52
CA LEU A 27 -12.26 24.89 44.21
C LEU A 27 -11.98 24.36 45.62
N PHE A 28 -10.98 23.50 45.79
CA PHE A 28 -10.55 22.99 47.10
C PHE A 28 -10.01 24.08 48.06
N LYS A 29 -9.52 25.21 47.50
CA LYS A 29 -9.06 26.38 48.28
C LYS A 29 -10.15 27.43 48.51
N GLY A 30 -11.42 27.11 48.27
CA GLY A 30 -12.55 28.02 48.47
C GLY A 30 -12.68 29.16 47.44
N ARG A 31 -11.90 29.13 46.35
CA ARG A 31 -11.93 30.15 45.28
C ARG A 31 -12.88 29.71 44.18
N PHE A 32 -14.17 29.70 44.46
CA PHE A 32 -15.18 29.09 43.59
C PHE A 32 -15.20 29.61 42.17
N PHE A 33 -15.24 30.93 41.94
CA PHE A 33 -15.30 31.50 40.59
C PHE A 33 -14.03 31.24 39.78
N THR A 34 -12.84 31.38 40.34
CA THR A 34 -11.58 31.08 39.66
C THR A 34 -11.40 29.58 39.43
N GLY A 35 -11.89 28.76 40.34
CA GLY A 35 -11.88 27.30 40.17
C GLY A 35 -12.82 26.84 39.07
N LEU A 36 -14.03 27.40 39.03
CA LEU A 36 -15.02 27.06 37.99
C LEU A 36 -14.54 27.48 36.57
N LEU A 37 -14.07 28.74 36.44
CA LEU A 37 -13.52 29.22 35.16
C LEU A 37 -12.31 28.39 34.66
N GLY A 38 -11.40 28.01 35.56
CA GLY A 38 -10.26 27.16 35.25
C GLY A 38 -10.68 25.74 34.87
N GLY A 39 -11.67 25.17 35.58
CA GLY A 39 -12.21 23.85 35.31
C GLY A 39 -12.94 23.77 33.95
N VAL A 40 -13.88 24.69 33.71
CA VAL A 40 -14.64 24.77 32.45
C VAL A 40 -13.70 25.10 31.25
N GLY A 41 -12.82 26.07 31.43
CA GLY A 41 -11.84 26.41 30.41
C GLY A 41 -10.91 25.23 30.08
N GLY A 42 -10.38 24.55 31.11
CA GLY A 42 -9.55 23.36 30.94
C GLY A 42 -10.27 22.23 30.22
N ALA A 43 -11.53 21.94 30.58
CA ALA A 43 -12.37 20.97 29.91
C ALA A 43 -12.61 21.34 28.43
N GLY A 44 -12.84 22.62 28.13
CA GLY A 44 -12.99 23.12 26.76
C GLY A 44 -11.73 22.89 25.91
N PHE A 45 -10.55 23.17 26.46
CA PHE A 45 -9.28 22.90 25.75
C PHE A 45 -9.05 21.41 25.53
N ILE A 46 -9.37 20.54 26.48
CA ILE A 46 -9.28 19.09 26.33
C ILE A 46 -10.25 18.61 25.24
N ALA A 47 -11.49 19.10 25.24
CA ALA A 47 -12.47 18.77 24.22
C ALA A 47 -12.00 19.20 22.81
N ALA A 48 -11.46 20.42 22.68
CA ALA A 48 -10.90 20.91 21.42
C ALA A 48 -9.69 20.07 20.94
N ALA A 49 -8.81 19.69 21.86
CA ALA A 49 -7.67 18.81 21.57
C ALA A 49 -8.14 17.42 21.10
N MET A 50 -9.17 16.88 21.73
CA MET A 50 -9.77 15.59 21.37
C MET A 50 -10.41 15.63 19.99
N ILE A 51 -11.17 16.69 19.67
CA ILE A 51 -11.76 16.88 18.33
C ILE A 51 -10.66 16.99 17.28
N ALA A 52 -9.62 17.80 17.52
CA ALA A 52 -8.50 17.92 16.59
C ALA A 52 -7.75 16.59 16.39
N ALA A 53 -7.57 15.80 17.47
CA ALA A 53 -6.96 14.48 17.38
C ALA A 53 -7.84 13.50 16.59
N LEU A 54 -9.15 13.50 16.78
CA LEU A 54 -10.08 12.65 16.03
C LEU A 54 -10.09 13.00 14.54
N LEU A 55 -10.13 14.29 14.19
CA LEU A 55 -10.02 14.73 12.80
C LEU A 55 -8.67 14.34 12.18
N GLY A 56 -7.58 14.47 12.94
CA GLY A 56 -6.26 14.00 12.50
C GLY A 56 -6.21 12.50 12.24
N LEU A 57 -6.84 11.69 13.11
CA LEU A 57 -6.98 10.24 12.91
C LEU A 57 -7.81 9.90 11.68
N ASP A 58 -8.89 10.63 11.42
CA ASP A 58 -9.75 10.41 10.26
C ASP A 58 -8.99 10.67 8.96
N VAL A 59 -8.32 11.83 8.85
CA VAL A 59 -7.46 12.16 7.71
C VAL A 59 -6.33 11.13 7.53
N GLN A 60 -5.70 10.71 8.62
CA GLN A 60 -4.65 9.69 8.59
C GLN A 60 -5.20 8.34 8.09
N THR A 61 -6.35 7.93 8.60
CA THR A 61 -7.00 6.68 8.20
C THR A 61 -7.34 6.72 6.71
N TYR A 62 -7.94 7.81 6.23
CA TYR A 62 -8.24 7.97 4.81
C TYR A 62 -6.99 7.91 3.94
N SER A 63 -5.93 8.64 4.29
CA SER A 63 -4.68 8.65 3.53
C SER A 63 -4.00 7.27 3.50
N ARG A 64 -4.13 6.47 4.56
CA ARG A 64 -3.60 5.11 4.62
C ARG A 64 -4.43 4.11 3.81
N LEU A 65 -5.76 4.26 3.82
CA LEU A 65 -6.65 3.39 3.06
C LEU A 65 -6.57 3.63 1.54
N THR A 66 -6.23 4.85 1.13
CA THR A 66 -6.06 5.21 -0.29
C THR A 66 -4.61 5.17 -0.77
N TYR A 67 -3.68 4.73 0.09
CA TYR A 67 -2.27 4.69 -0.26
C TYR A 67 -2.00 3.64 -1.34
N GLU A 68 -1.44 4.10 -2.44
CA GLU A 68 -0.99 3.29 -3.56
C GLU A 68 0.50 3.50 -3.76
N ARG A 69 1.22 2.46 -4.12
CA ARG A 69 2.65 2.49 -4.34
C ARG A 69 3.01 1.75 -5.62
N PRO A 70 3.86 2.34 -6.51
CA PRO A 70 4.34 1.62 -7.68
C PRO A 70 5.23 0.45 -7.26
N VAL A 71 5.08 -0.68 -7.91
CA VAL A 71 5.82 -1.92 -7.61
C VAL A 71 6.60 -2.44 -8.81
N ALA A 72 6.14 -2.16 -10.01
CA ALA A 72 6.81 -2.48 -11.26
C ALA A 72 6.29 -1.63 -12.41
N THR A 73 7.12 -1.45 -13.42
CA THR A 73 6.71 -1.00 -14.75
C THR A 73 6.96 -2.15 -15.72
N ILE A 74 5.99 -2.46 -16.57
CA ILE A 74 6.09 -3.52 -17.58
C ILE A 74 5.98 -2.87 -18.96
N GLU A 75 6.97 -3.07 -19.78
CA GLU A 75 6.98 -2.64 -21.19
C GLU A 75 7.05 -3.88 -22.08
N THR A 76 6.18 -3.97 -23.09
CA THR A 76 6.10 -5.12 -23.98
C THR A 76 6.55 -4.75 -25.38
N ARG A 77 7.38 -5.60 -25.99
CA ARG A 77 7.84 -5.52 -27.36
C ARG A 77 7.43 -6.79 -28.09
N GLN A 78 6.76 -6.66 -29.21
CA GLN A 78 6.33 -7.81 -30.01
C GLN A 78 7.51 -8.42 -30.78
N LEU A 79 7.70 -9.72 -30.64
CA LEU A 79 8.71 -10.48 -31.37
C LEU A 79 8.07 -11.36 -32.45
N GLY A 80 6.79 -11.69 -32.33
CA GLY A 80 6.02 -12.50 -33.24
C GLY A 80 4.55 -12.59 -32.87
N PRO A 81 3.74 -13.34 -33.62
CA PRO A 81 2.33 -13.56 -33.22
C PRO A 81 2.25 -14.19 -31.85
N GLN A 82 1.51 -13.56 -30.94
CA GLN A 82 1.35 -14.00 -29.53
C GLN A 82 2.69 -14.30 -28.82
N TYR A 83 3.78 -13.63 -29.25
CA TYR A 83 5.10 -13.76 -28.65
C TYR A 83 5.70 -12.38 -28.43
N PHE A 84 5.98 -12.06 -27.17
CA PHE A 84 6.45 -10.76 -26.71
C PHE A 84 7.67 -10.90 -25.82
N GLU A 85 8.47 -9.87 -25.75
CA GLU A 85 9.47 -9.65 -24.73
C GLU A 85 8.96 -8.60 -23.77
N ALA A 86 8.83 -8.95 -22.51
CA ALA A 86 8.44 -8.04 -21.45
C ALA A 86 9.65 -7.57 -20.65
N THR A 87 9.86 -6.27 -20.64
CA THR A 87 10.85 -5.62 -19.77
C THR A 87 10.16 -5.25 -18.46
N VAL A 88 10.57 -5.86 -17.36
CA VAL A 88 10.05 -5.55 -16.01
C VAL A 88 11.06 -4.70 -15.27
N MET A 89 10.71 -3.46 -15.03
CA MET A 89 11.48 -2.50 -14.24
C MET A 89 10.86 -2.42 -12.85
N GLN A 90 11.67 -2.66 -11.81
CA GLN A 90 11.25 -2.55 -10.42
C GLN A 90 11.91 -1.33 -9.79
N PRO A 91 11.16 -0.50 -9.03
CA PRO A 91 11.73 0.67 -8.38
C PRO A 91 12.85 0.25 -7.42
N ALA A 92 13.83 1.12 -7.31
CA ALA A 92 14.95 0.96 -6.38
C ALA A 92 14.44 0.75 -4.95
N ARG A 93 15.07 -0.18 -4.23
CA ARG A 93 14.76 -0.43 -2.81
C ARG A 93 15.67 0.42 -1.95
N GLY A 94 15.19 1.61 -1.52
CA GLY A 94 15.97 2.59 -0.77
C GLY A 94 16.75 3.55 -1.66
N GLU A 95 17.28 4.61 -1.07
CA GLU A 95 17.94 5.71 -1.80
C GLU A 95 19.19 5.31 -2.59
N SER A 96 19.80 4.16 -2.28
CA SER A 96 21.07 3.70 -2.88
C SER A 96 20.96 2.42 -3.70
N ALA A 97 19.78 1.80 -3.80
CA ALA A 97 19.62 0.58 -4.57
C ALA A 97 19.38 0.90 -6.05
N PRO A 98 19.99 0.18 -7.00
CA PRO A 98 19.71 0.36 -8.41
C PRO A 98 18.29 -0.11 -8.76
N GLU A 99 17.69 0.53 -9.75
CA GLU A 99 16.51 0.01 -10.42
C GLU A 99 16.87 -1.34 -11.08
N VAL A 100 16.04 -2.34 -10.84
CA VAL A 100 16.26 -3.67 -11.41
C VAL A 100 15.41 -3.80 -12.67
N SER A 101 16.05 -4.01 -13.81
CA SER A 101 15.40 -4.25 -15.09
C SER A 101 15.74 -5.64 -15.59
N ASN A 102 14.73 -6.46 -15.87
CA ASN A 102 14.89 -7.80 -16.41
C ASN A 102 13.98 -8.02 -17.62
N LEU A 103 14.45 -8.82 -18.56
CA LEU A 103 13.76 -9.19 -19.80
C LEU A 103 13.18 -10.60 -19.66
N TYR A 104 11.92 -10.76 -20.04
CA TYR A 104 11.20 -12.04 -19.97
C TYR A 104 10.46 -12.32 -21.27
N PRO A 105 10.72 -13.45 -21.94
CA PRO A 105 9.92 -13.87 -23.08
C PRO A 105 8.55 -14.36 -22.62
N LEU A 106 7.48 -13.84 -23.22
CA LEU A 106 6.10 -14.18 -22.89
C LEU A 106 5.34 -14.67 -24.12
N HIS A 107 4.64 -15.77 -23.98
CA HIS A 107 3.68 -16.27 -24.96
C HIS A 107 2.26 -15.99 -24.49
N GLY A 108 1.40 -15.48 -25.38
CA GLY A 108 0.00 -15.18 -25.08
C GLY A 108 -0.46 -13.84 -25.62
N ASP A 109 -1.67 -13.45 -25.25
CA ASP A 109 -2.31 -12.19 -25.61
C ASP A 109 -2.17 -11.15 -24.48
N GLU A 110 -1.99 -11.63 -23.25
CA GLU A 110 -1.94 -10.83 -22.04
C GLU A 110 -0.75 -11.24 -21.18
N TRP A 111 -0.13 -10.28 -20.48
CA TRP A 111 0.76 -10.59 -19.37
C TRP A 111 0.00 -10.63 -18.05
N ARG A 112 0.45 -11.47 -17.13
CA ARG A 112 -0.08 -11.57 -15.76
C ARG A 112 1.06 -11.54 -14.77
N ILE A 113 1.03 -10.55 -13.87
CA ILE A 113 1.95 -10.45 -12.73
C ILE A 113 1.22 -10.86 -11.46
N GLU A 114 1.87 -11.69 -10.65
CA GLU A 114 1.33 -12.17 -9.39
C GLU A 114 2.24 -11.76 -8.23
N ALA A 115 1.62 -11.42 -7.12
CA ALA A 115 2.32 -11.13 -5.87
C ALA A 115 1.59 -11.74 -4.69
N GLN A 116 2.35 -12.00 -3.65
CA GLN A 116 1.84 -12.32 -2.33
C GLN A 116 1.74 -11.02 -1.53
N VAL A 117 0.59 -10.77 -0.93
CA VAL A 117 0.29 -9.54 -0.20
C VAL A 117 0.02 -9.86 1.27
N LEU A 118 0.73 -9.16 2.15
CA LEU A 118 0.50 -9.14 3.59
C LEU A 118 -0.30 -7.90 3.95
N LYS A 119 -1.52 -8.11 4.41
CA LYS A 119 -2.40 -7.03 4.86
C LYS A 119 -2.45 -6.99 6.38
N TRP A 120 -2.31 -5.78 6.93
CA TRP A 120 -2.44 -5.52 8.35
C TRP A 120 -3.87 -5.12 8.70
N LYS A 121 -4.26 -5.35 9.95
CA LYS A 121 -5.55 -4.87 10.47
C LYS A 121 -5.61 -3.34 10.45
N PRO A 122 -6.82 -2.74 10.33
CA PRO A 122 -6.97 -1.28 10.23
C PRO A 122 -6.24 -0.49 11.33
N TRP A 123 -6.29 -0.94 12.57
CA TRP A 123 -5.61 -0.28 13.69
C TRP A 123 -4.07 -0.29 13.54
N ALA A 124 -3.51 -1.35 12.97
CA ALA A 124 -2.09 -1.46 12.72
C ALA A 124 -1.64 -0.57 11.54
N ASN A 125 -2.50 -0.42 10.52
CA ASN A 125 -2.29 0.53 9.42
C ASN A 125 -2.25 1.98 9.94
N VAL A 126 -3.17 2.33 10.86
CA VAL A 126 -3.18 3.67 11.48
C VAL A 126 -1.87 3.94 12.23
N LEU A 127 -1.26 2.91 12.84
CA LEU A 127 0.05 2.99 13.49
C LEU A 127 1.23 3.01 12.52
N GLY A 128 1.00 2.91 11.20
CA GLY A 128 2.04 3.04 10.17
C GLY A 128 2.52 1.73 9.57
N LEU A 129 1.84 0.60 9.83
CA LEU A 129 2.14 -0.67 9.17
C LEU A 129 1.40 -0.75 7.83
N ASP A 130 2.06 -0.32 6.76
CA ASP A 130 1.51 -0.41 5.40
C ASP A 130 1.54 -1.84 4.86
N SER A 131 0.62 -2.16 3.93
CA SER A 131 0.58 -3.45 3.27
C SER A 131 1.91 -3.75 2.59
N GLN A 132 2.41 -4.97 2.81
CA GLN A 132 3.66 -5.43 2.22
C GLN A 132 3.37 -6.39 1.07
N TYR A 133 4.26 -6.43 0.09
CA TYR A 133 4.14 -7.32 -1.06
C TYR A 133 5.45 -8.03 -1.37
N ARG A 134 5.32 -9.19 -2.00
CA ARG A 134 6.41 -9.91 -2.62
C ARG A 134 5.96 -10.37 -4.00
N LEU A 135 6.61 -9.89 -5.05
CA LEU A 135 6.36 -10.39 -6.40
C LEU A 135 6.69 -11.89 -6.46
N ASP A 136 5.81 -12.65 -7.06
CA ASP A 136 5.93 -14.11 -7.14
C ASP A 136 6.35 -14.53 -8.55
N ARG A 137 5.55 -14.18 -9.54
CA ARG A 137 5.82 -14.58 -10.93
C ARG A 137 5.23 -13.62 -11.95
N LEU A 138 5.80 -13.68 -13.16
CA LEU A 138 5.27 -13.11 -14.39
C LEU A 138 4.93 -14.25 -15.34
N SER A 139 3.78 -14.23 -15.96
CA SER A 139 3.36 -15.23 -16.93
C SER A 139 2.62 -14.59 -18.10
N GLY A 140 2.70 -15.23 -19.26
CA GLY A 140 1.79 -14.96 -20.35
C GLY A 140 0.48 -15.69 -20.12
N ARG A 141 -0.59 -15.19 -20.74
CA ARG A 141 -1.95 -15.71 -20.67
C ARG A 141 -2.60 -15.57 -22.05
N TYR A 142 -3.35 -16.59 -22.45
CA TYR A 142 -4.16 -16.51 -23.67
C TYR A 142 -5.60 -16.14 -23.31
N GLN A 143 -6.25 -15.38 -24.19
CA GLN A 143 -7.67 -15.06 -24.05
C GLN A 143 -8.56 -16.27 -24.38
N SER A 144 -8.16 -17.06 -25.38
CA SER A 144 -8.85 -18.30 -25.73
C SER A 144 -8.55 -19.39 -24.69
N ILE A 145 -9.61 -20.02 -24.13
CA ILE A 145 -9.48 -21.10 -23.16
C ILE A 145 -8.77 -22.31 -23.77
N ASP A 146 -9.04 -22.63 -25.04
CA ASP A 146 -8.37 -23.73 -25.71
C ASP A 146 -6.87 -23.50 -25.85
N GLN A 147 -6.44 -22.28 -26.23
CA GLN A 147 -5.04 -21.90 -26.25
C GLN A 147 -4.42 -21.89 -24.85
N GLU A 148 -5.14 -21.41 -23.83
CA GLU A 148 -4.64 -21.38 -22.44
C GLU A 148 -4.38 -22.80 -21.91
N LEU A 149 -5.15 -23.80 -22.38
CA LEU A 149 -4.97 -25.20 -21.98
C LEU A 149 -3.88 -25.95 -22.80
N ASN A 150 -3.74 -25.63 -24.09
CA ASN A 150 -2.98 -26.47 -25.02
C ASN A 150 -1.75 -25.77 -25.61
N ALA A 151 -1.67 -24.42 -25.60
CA ALA A 151 -0.56 -23.68 -26.20
C ALA A 151 0.66 -23.58 -25.26
N THR A 152 1.77 -23.08 -25.81
CA THR A 152 3.01 -22.88 -25.06
C THR A 152 2.81 -21.86 -23.94
N ARG A 153 3.10 -22.25 -22.71
CA ARG A 153 3.02 -21.37 -21.55
C ARG A 153 4.39 -20.82 -21.20
N SER A 154 4.43 -19.53 -20.84
CA SER A 154 5.61 -18.87 -20.29
C SER A 154 5.34 -18.46 -18.85
N VAL A 155 6.21 -18.87 -17.93
CA VAL A 155 6.13 -18.53 -16.51
C VAL A 155 7.54 -18.24 -16.01
N HIS A 156 7.74 -17.08 -15.44
CA HIS A 156 9.03 -16.63 -14.93
C HIS A 156 8.92 -16.22 -13.47
N PRO A 157 9.80 -16.72 -12.59
CA PRO A 157 9.82 -16.26 -11.22
C PRO A 157 10.30 -14.81 -11.14
N LEU A 158 9.62 -14.00 -10.35
CA LEU A 158 10.04 -12.64 -10.03
C LEU A 158 10.69 -12.61 -8.66
N SER A 159 11.84 -11.95 -8.57
CA SER A 159 12.47 -11.62 -7.31
C SER A 159 12.23 -10.15 -7.02
N GLY A 160 11.39 -9.86 -6.09
CA GLY A 160 11.09 -8.48 -5.75
C GLY A 160 10.06 -8.39 -4.62
N GLY A 161 10.03 -7.26 -3.90
CA GLY A 161 9.07 -7.03 -2.81
C GLY A 161 9.71 -6.42 -1.57
N ASP A 162 8.92 -6.16 -0.56
CA ASP A 162 9.38 -5.52 0.67
C ASP A 162 10.28 -6.45 1.48
N ALA A 163 11.47 -5.96 1.82
CA ALA A 163 12.43 -6.69 2.65
C ALA A 163 12.10 -6.62 4.15
N GLY A 164 10.96 -6.03 4.52
CA GLY A 164 10.59 -5.69 5.89
C GLY A 164 10.87 -4.23 6.23
N PRO A 165 10.46 -3.75 7.41
CA PRO A 165 10.68 -2.37 7.82
C PRO A 165 12.18 -2.05 7.91
N GLU A 166 12.62 -0.96 7.29
CA GLU A 166 14.04 -0.54 7.27
C GLU A 166 14.63 -0.27 8.68
N TRP A 167 13.78 0.01 9.66
CA TRP A 167 14.19 0.27 11.04
C TRP A 167 14.54 -1.01 11.84
N LEU A 168 14.27 -2.22 11.28
CA LEU A 168 14.67 -3.47 11.93
C LEU A 168 16.11 -3.84 11.55
N PRO A 169 17.05 -3.88 12.50
CA PRO A 169 18.47 -4.13 12.22
C PRO A 169 18.78 -5.55 11.71
N TRP A 170 17.88 -6.49 11.91
CA TRP A 170 17.94 -7.83 11.31
C TRP A 170 16.95 -7.89 10.15
N LYS A 171 17.42 -8.34 9.00
CA LYS A 171 16.62 -8.62 7.80
C LYS A 171 15.61 -9.74 8.05
N VAL A 172 14.78 -9.59 9.06
CA VAL A 172 13.65 -10.49 9.29
C VAL A 172 12.60 -10.10 8.28
N SER A 173 12.42 -10.93 7.27
CA SER A 173 11.29 -10.79 6.36
C SER A 173 10.03 -10.78 7.22
N ALA A 174 9.36 -9.62 7.27
CA ALA A 174 8.10 -9.48 7.98
C ALA A 174 7.08 -10.52 7.45
N TRP A 175 7.24 -10.87 6.18
CA TRP A 175 6.51 -11.93 5.50
C TRP A 175 6.74 -13.32 6.11
N ASP A 176 8.00 -13.74 6.27
CA ASP A 176 8.32 -15.05 6.83
C ASP A 176 7.95 -15.12 8.32
N THR A 177 8.12 -14.01 9.03
CA THR A 177 7.69 -13.88 10.42
C THR A 177 6.17 -13.93 10.54
N ALA A 178 5.45 -13.18 9.72
CA ALA A 178 3.99 -13.19 9.71
C ALA A 178 3.44 -14.58 9.34
N ARG A 179 4.06 -15.28 8.38
CA ARG A 179 3.68 -16.65 8.00
C ARG A 179 3.94 -17.64 9.12
N ARG A 180 5.11 -17.56 9.78
CA ARG A 180 5.52 -18.49 10.86
C ARG A 180 4.75 -18.23 12.15
N TYR A 181 4.48 -16.97 12.49
CA TYR A 181 3.85 -16.56 13.73
C TYR A 181 2.42 -16.04 13.56
N ARG A 182 1.77 -16.29 12.42
CA ARG A 182 0.40 -15.87 12.11
C ARG A 182 -0.60 -16.09 13.26
N ARG A 183 -0.40 -17.18 14.02
CA ARG A 183 -1.25 -17.56 15.15
C ARG A 183 -1.09 -16.62 16.36
N TYR A 184 0.05 -15.94 16.46
CA TYR A 184 0.41 -15.07 17.59
C TYR A 184 0.41 -13.58 17.22
N VAL A 185 0.54 -13.24 15.96
CA VAL A 185 0.57 -11.85 15.48
C VAL A 185 -0.85 -11.40 15.16
N HIS A 186 -1.55 -10.93 16.18
CA HIS A 186 -2.93 -10.44 16.05
C HIS A 186 -3.08 -9.17 15.18
N ALA A 187 -1.98 -8.54 14.74
CA ALA A 187 -1.97 -7.38 13.87
C ALA A 187 -2.13 -7.74 12.37
N VAL A 188 -1.86 -8.99 11.99
CA VAL A 188 -2.05 -9.47 10.61
C VAL A 188 -3.53 -9.73 10.37
N ASP A 189 -4.08 -9.13 9.32
CA ASP A 189 -5.44 -9.37 8.86
C ASP A 189 -5.47 -10.62 7.97
N THR A 190 -4.75 -10.57 6.86
CA THR A 190 -4.71 -11.68 5.91
C THR A 190 -3.42 -11.72 5.11
N LEU A 191 -3.11 -12.94 4.63
CA LEU A 191 -2.09 -13.24 3.64
C LEU A 191 -2.80 -13.79 2.43
N TYR A 192 -2.69 -13.15 1.28
CA TYR A 192 -3.35 -13.60 0.06
C TYR A 192 -2.46 -13.41 -1.16
N GLY A 193 -2.74 -14.17 -2.22
CA GLY A 193 -2.19 -13.93 -3.55
C GLY A 193 -3.06 -12.94 -4.30
N GLY A 194 -2.44 -11.97 -4.94
CA GLY A 194 -3.09 -11.01 -5.83
C GLY A 194 -2.40 -11.03 -7.18
N GLY A 195 -3.14 -10.77 -8.25
CA GLY A 195 -2.60 -10.67 -9.59
C GLY A 195 -3.26 -9.55 -10.38
N ALA A 196 -2.50 -8.97 -11.30
CA ALA A 196 -2.98 -8.04 -12.29
C ALA A 196 -2.58 -8.55 -13.68
N TYR A 197 -3.42 -8.36 -14.67
CA TYR A 197 -3.14 -8.73 -16.05
C TYR A 197 -3.62 -7.63 -17.00
N MET A 198 -2.93 -7.46 -18.12
CA MET A 198 -3.26 -6.49 -19.15
C MET A 198 -2.86 -7.05 -20.52
N PRO A 199 -3.53 -6.59 -21.61
CA PRO A 199 -3.19 -7.01 -22.96
C PRO A 199 -1.76 -6.62 -23.35
N MET A 200 -1.09 -7.48 -24.11
CA MET A 200 0.21 -7.20 -24.70
C MET A 200 0.05 -6.56 -26.06
N ALA A 201 0.80 -5.50 -26.32
CA ALA A 201 0.93 -4.88 -27.63
C ALA A 201 2.36 -4.33 -27.79
N ASP A 202 2.78 -4.11 -29.04
CA ASP A 202 4.11 -3.56 -29.33
C ASP A 202 4.26 -2.16 -28.74
N GLY A 203 5.31 -1.94 -27.96
CA GLY A 203 5.60 -0.67 -27.27
C GLY A 203 4.62 -0.30 -26.16
N ALA A 204 3.73 -1.20 -25.74
CA ALA A 204 2.80 -0.91 -24.65
C ALA A 204 3.54 -0.89 -23.30
N ARG A 205 3.26 0.17 -22.50
CA ARG A 205 3.84 0.35 -21.16
C ARG A 205 2.73 0.44 -20.12
N TYR A 206 2.90 -0.32 -19.04
CA TYR A 206 1.96 -0.40 -17.92
C TYR A 206 2.67 -0.16 -16.61
N GLU A 207 2.03 0.57 -15.71
CA GLU A 207 2.46 0.71 -14.32
C GLU A 207 1.64 -0.23 -13.42
N VAL A 208 2.35 -1.03 -12.64
CA VAL A 208 1.73 -1.91 -11.64
C VAL A 208 1.89 -1.28 -10.28
N TRP A 209 0.76 -1.17 -9.57
CA TRP A 209 0.67 -0.55 -8.25
C TRP A 209 0.14 -1.54 -7.24
N ILE A 210 0.63 -1.44 -6.00
CA ILE A 210 0.03 -2.12 -4.86
C ILE A 210 -0.93 -1.18 -4.15
N THR A 211 -2.13 -1.69 -3.88
CA THR A 211 -3.18 -1.01 -3.11
C THR A 211 -3.51 -1.82 -1.87
N GLN A 212 -4.42 -1.33 -1.05
CA GLN A 212 -4.96 -2.08 0.09
C GLN A 212 -5.75 -3.33 -0.33
N SER A 213 -6.25 -3.37 -1.57
CA SER A 213 -7.02 -4.51 -2.12
C SER A 213 -6.19 -5.47 -2.98
N GLY A 214 -4.94 -5.14 -3.29
CA GLY A 214 -4.05 -5.98 -4.09
C GLY A 214 -3.33 -5.23 -5.20
N LEU A 215 -2.88 -5.97 -6.21
CA LEU A 215 -2.24 -5.39 -7.38
C LEU A 215 -3.28 -4.81 -8.35
N ILE A 216 -2.97 -3.64 -8.88
CA ILE A 216 -3.67 -3.05 -10.01
C ILE A 216 -2.66 -2.68 -11.09
N ALA A 217 -3.08 -2.69 -12.36
CA ALA A 217 -2.27 -2.25 -13.48
C ALA A 217 -2.97 -1.12 -14.21
N ARG A 218 -2.18 -0.12 -14.64
CA ARG A 218 -2.67 1.07 -15.35
C ARG A 218 -1.85 1.29 -16.63
N PRO A 219 -2.51 1.60 -17.76
CA PRO A 219 -1.78 1.95 -18.98
C PRO A 219 -1.04 3.28 -18.80
N ALA A 220 0.27 3.28 -19.12
CA ALA A 220 1.16 4.42 -18.95
C ALA A 220 1.42 5.20 -20.25
N ASN A 221 1.10 4.61 -21.43
CA ASN A 221 1.27 5.27 -22.72
C ASN A 221 0.09 5.00 -23.67
N ASP A 222 0.12 5.61 -24.86
CA ASP A 222 -0.98 5.50 -25.82
C ASP A 222 -1.15 4.09 -26.37
N ALA A 223 -0.05 3.38 -26.65
CA ALA A 223 -0.09 1.99 -27.10
C ALA A 223 -0.81 1.10 -26.08
N ALA A 224 -0.49 1.24 -24.79
CA ALA A 224 -1.16 0.51 -23.72
C ALA A 224 -2.64 0.90 -23.57
N ARG A 225 -2.97 2.18 -23.73
CA ARG A 225 -4.39 2.64 -23.70
C ARG A 225 -5.21 2.04 -24.84
N GLN A 226 -4.64 2.03 -26.05
CA GLN A 226 -5.29 1.43 -27.21
C GLN A 226 -5.46 -0.08 -27.06
N ALA A 227 -4.44 -0.79 -26.60
CA ALA A 227 -4.49 -2.22 -26.33
C ALA A 227 -5.55 -2.55 -25.29
N SER A 228 -5.64 -1.77 -24.21
CA SER A 228 -6.64 -1.97 -23.15
C SER A 228 -8.07 -1.66 -23.60
N ALA A 229 -8.27 -0.68 -24.48
CA ALA A 229 -9.59 -0.36 -25.04
C ALA A 229 -10.06 -1.43 -26.04
N GLY A 230 -9.16 -2.06 -26.80
CA GLY A 230 -9.49 -3.11 -27.76
C GLY A 230 -9.55 -4.51 -27.19
N GLY A 231 -8.80 -4.80 -26.12
CA GLY A 231 -8.65 -6.13 -25.55
C GLY A 231 -9.86 -6.68 -24.79
N TRP A 232 -10.85 -5.83 -24.49
CA TRP A 232 -12.13 -6.21 -23.85
C TRP A 232 -13.33 -6.11 -24.81
N ALA A 233 -13.08 -5.78 -26.10
CA ALA A 233 -14.11 -5.89 -27.11
C ALA A 233 -14.47 -7.37 -27.30
N GLU A 234 -15.74 -7.70 -27.10
CA GLU A 234 -16.28 -9.07 -27.23
C GLU A 234 -15.68 -9.82 -28.41
N VAL A 235 -15.05 -10.96 -28.13
CA VAL A 235 -14.79 -12.00 -29.11
C VAL A 235 -16.17 -12.56 -29.51
N ARG A 236 -16.71 -12.05 -30.63
CA ARG A 236 -17.89 -12.64 -31.28
C ARG A 236 -17.55 -13.93 -31.98
#